data_80cedc4612c948a75da2cd062cc8dffb
#
_entry.id   80cedc4612c948a75da2cd062cc8dffb
#
_cell.length_a   1.000
_cell.length_b   1.000
_cell.length_c   1.000
_cell.angle_alpha   90.00
_cell.angle_beta   90.00
_cell.angle_gamma   90.00
#
_symmetry.space_group_name_H-M   'P 1'
#
loop_
_entity.id
_entity.type
_entity.pdbx_description
1 polymer ?
#
loop_
_entity_poly.entity_id
_entity_poly.type
_entity_poly.pdbx_seq_one_letter_code
_entity_poly.pdbx_strand_id
1 'polypeptide(L)'
;MLRTNPFVLQKALEQLEQATLDHAVWRDHLLRVISGRQPYDPNDLAADAHRLCLFGQWYFERTLPELRELPSFAMIGAEHENQHRIAARLVRDLAAGLPVGRMAIEELEDASERLSYALYFIRREIECALHSRDALTDAHSSGAMVRDLREWHALARQPGRQCCIALMELDDVREINATHGYSVGAQVLVTAVKIIAAHLRLSDKVFRYDGSKFLIRLSGTDLVPGKKVIRRLREAVAHGLTSVAADGVAFHATASFGIAQLDPEVNPLESIDRADQALTLAKAAGRNRMITWDPSITTGVRLRRLEVKDVQS
;
A
#
# COMPACT_ATOMS: atom_id res chain seq x y z
N MET A 1 4.24 1.29 8.64
CA MET A 1 3.35 0.83 7.55
C MET A 1 2.06 0.32 8.17
N LEU A 2 0.93 0.94 7.87
CA LEU A 2 -0.37 0.60 8.41
C LEU A 2 -0.71 -0.87 8.11
N ARG A 3 -0.78 -1.71 9.15
CA ARG A 3 -1.21 -3.12 9.06
C ARG A 3 -2.68 -3.27 9.42
N THR A 4 -3.52 -2.39 8.94
CA THR A 4 -4.90 -2.25 9.37
C THR A 4 -5.83 -2.87 8.33
N ASN A 5 -6.95 -3.44 8.80
CA ASN A 5 -8.00 -4.00 7.95
C ASN A 5 -8.45 -2.97 6.89
N PRO A 6 -8.59 -3.33 5.59
CA PRO A 6 -9.06 -2.43 4.53
C PRO A 6 -10.34 -1.67 4.86
N PHE A 7 -11.30 -2.30 5.55
CA PHE A 7 -12.52 -1.63 6.00
C PHE A 7 -12.26 -0.50 7.01
N VAL A 8 -11.27 -0.68 7.88
CA VAL A 8 -10.87 0.36 8.85
C VAL A 8 -10.18 1.51 8.13
N LEU A 9 -9.32 1.23 7.15
CA LEU A 9 -8.65 2.25 6.33
C LEU A 9 -9.65 3.02 5.45
N GLN A 10 -10.64 2.34 4.88
CA GLN A 10 -11.70 2.98 4.11
C GLN A 10 -12.51 3.95 5.00
N LYS A 11 -12.89 3.50 6.19
CA LYS A 11 -13.58 4.35 7.17
C LYS A 11 -12.71 5.53 7.62
N ALA A 12 -11.40 5.32 7.77
CA ALA A 12 -10.45 6.38 8.08
C ALA A 12 -10.40 7.45 6.99
N LEU A 13 -10.42 7.02 5.72
CA LEU A 13 -10.45 7.93 4.56
C LEU A 13 -11.73 8.76 4.54
N GLU A 14 -12.89 8.12 4.73
CA GLU A 14 -14.19 8.80 4.80
C GLU A 14 -14.24 9.82 5.95
N GLN A 15 -13.72 9.46 7.12
CA GLN A 15 -13.63 10.38 8.27
C GLN A 15 -12.70 11.57 7.99
N LEU A 16 -11.56 11.33 7.34
CA LEU A 16 -10.63 12.39 6.95
C LEU A 16 -11.27 13.35 5.94
N GLU A 17 -11.99 12.81 4.96
CA GLU A 17 -12.72 13.62 3.96
C GLU A 17 -13.78 14.50 4.63
N GLN A 18 -14.59 13.93 5.52
CA GLN A 18 -15.60 14.68 6.26
C GLN A 18 -14.96 15.78 7.13
N ALA A 19 -13.92 15.45 7.90
CA ALA A 19 -13.22 16.42 8.72
C ALA A 19 -12.61 17.55 7.88
N THR A 20 -12.08 17.25 6.71
CA THR A 20 -11.56 18.25 5.76
C THR A 20 -12.66 19.20 5.28
N LEU A 21 -13.85 18.66 4.97
CA LEU A 21 -15.02 19.47 4.59
C LEU A 21 -15.49 20.37 5.76
N ASP A 22 -15.58 19.81 6.97
CA ASP A 22 -15.98 20.56 8.16
C ASP A 22 -15.00 21.72 8.43
N HIS A 23 -13.71 21.51 8.23
CA HIS A 23 -12.71 22.56 8.35
C HIS A 23 -12.81 23.63 7.25
N ALA A 24 -13.14 23.23 6.02
CA ALA A 24 -13.36 24.16 4.92
C ALA A 24 -14.56 25.09 5.20
N VAL A 25 -15.63 24.56 5.82
CA VAL A 25 -16.80 25.35 6.25
C VAL A 25 -16.40 26.38 7.31
N TRP A 26 -15.61 26.00 8.31
CA TRP A 26 -15.06 26.92 9.32
C TRP A 26 -14.22 28.02 8.67
N ARG A 27 -13.33 27.67 7.75
CA ARG A 27 -12.49 28.65 7.03
C ARG A 27 -13.31 29.63 6.20
N ASP A 28 -14.35 29.17 5.51
CA ASP A 28 -15.25 30.02 4.75
C ASP A 28 -16.00 31.01 5.67
N HIS A 29 -16.45 30.54 6.84
CA HIS A 29 -17.03 31.40 7.87
C HIS A 29 -16.03 32.47 8.33
N LEU A 30 -14.78 32.09 8.66
CA LEU A 30 -13.73 33.03 9.06
C LEU A 30 -13.46 34.11 7.99
N LEU A 31 -13.42 33.73 6.71
CA LEU A 31 -13.25 34.70 5.61
C LEU A 31 -14.41 35.68 5.51
N ARG A 32 -15.65 35.27 5.82
CA ARG A 32 -16.81 36.18 5.90
C ARG A 32 -16.74 37.10 7.10
N VAL A 33 -16.23 36.63 8.23
CA VAL A 33 -15.95 37.46 9.40
C VAL A 33 -14.91 38.53 9.06
N ILE A 34 -13.79 38.14 8.47
CA ILE A 34 -12.71 39.06 8.07
C ILE A 34 -13.21 40.11 7.07
N SER A 35 -14.12 39.75 6.18
CA SER A 35 -14.73 40.69 5.21
C SER A 35 -15.89 41.51 5.76
N GLY A 36 -16.16 41.41 7.06
CA GLY A 36 -17.24 42.18 7.72
C GLY A 36 -18.67 41.72 7.36
N ARG A 37 -18.82 40.52 6.75
CA ARG A 37 -20.12 40.03 6.30
C ARG A 37 -20.85 39.20 7.36
N GLN A 38 -20.15 38.75 8.38
CA GLN A 38 -20.70 37.95 9.47
C GLN A 38 -20.03 38.30 10.81
N PRO A 39 -20.74 38.12 11.96
CA PRO A 39 -20.10 38.21 13.26
C PRO A 39 -19.17 37.00 13.48
N TYR A 40 -18.13 37.20 14.31
CA TYR A 40 -17.24 36.10 14.71
C TYR A 40 -17.90 35.17 15.74
N ASP A 41 -17.48 33.93 15.77
CA ASP A 41 -17.83 32.99 16.83
C ASP A 41 -16.92 33.25 18.05
N PRO A 42 -17.47 33.45 19.27
CA PRO A 42 -16.66 33.60 20.48
C PRO A 42 -15.68 32.43 20.70
N ASN A 43 -16.00 31.22 20.24
CA ASN A 43 -15.12 30.05 20.31
C ASN A 43 -13.84 30.23 19.51
N ASP A 44 -13.83 31.07 18.47
CA ASP A 44 -12.61 31.34 17.69
C ASP A 44 -11.54 32.13 18.50
N LEU A 45 -11.94 32.74 19.60
CA LEU A 45 -11.04 33.45 20.51
C LEU A 45 -10.50 32.60 21.66
N ALA A 46 -11.04 31.39 21.84
CA ALA A 46 -10.60 30.48 22.90
C ALA A 46 -9.16 30.02 22.69
N ALA A 47 -8.43 29.78 23.77
CA ALA A 47 -7.04 29.31 23.70
C ALA A 47 -6.95 27.90 23.06
N ASP A 48 -8.01 27.13 23.16
CA ASP A 48 -8.17 25.77 22.62
C ASP A 48 -9.16 25.71 21.43
N ALA A 49 -9.39 26.83 20.74
CA ALA A 49 -10.28 26.95 19.58
C ALA A 49 -10.08 25.81 18.56
N HIS A 50 -8.82 25.39 18.33
CA HIS A 50 -8.47 24.29 17.46
C HIS A 50 -9.02 22.93 17.92
N ARG A 51 -9.44 22.76 19.19
CA ARG A 51 -10.09 21.57 19.71
C ARG A 51 -11.61 21.63 19.62
N LEU A 52 -12.16 22.85 19.64
CA LEU A 52 -13.60 23.08 19.66
C LEU A 52 -14.24 22.94 18.28
N CYS A 53 -13.50 23.19 17.20
CA CYS A 53 -14.02 23.03 15.85
C CYS A 53 -14.25 21.55 15.52
N LEU A 54 -15.13 21.25 14.55
CA LEU A 54 -15.49 19.87 14.17
C LEU A 54 -14.28 19.04 13.72
N PHE A 55 -13.34 19.69 13.02
CA PHE A 55 -12.08 19.05 12.64
C PHE A 55 -11.23 18.68 13.87
N GLY A 56 -11.13 19.57 14.84
CA GLY A 56 -10.40 19.31 16.09
C GLY A 56 -11.02 18.17 16.89
N GLN A 57 -12.35 18.13 17.01
CA GLN A 57 -13.04 17.02 17.65
C GLN A 57 -12.73 15.69 16.96
N TRP A 58 -12.72 15.67 15.63
CA TRP A 58 -12.27 14.48 14.91
C TRP A 58 -10.81 14.15 15.22
N TYR A 59 -9.90 15.11 15.14
CA TYR A 59 -8.45 14.91 15.33
C TYR A 59 -8.13 14.37 16.72
N PHE A 60 -8.70 14.93 17.77
CA PHE A 60 -8.37 14.59 19.17
C PHE A 60 -9.16 13.41 19.70
N GLU A 61 -10.42 13.23 19.30
CA GLU A 61 -11.35 12.29 19.97
C GLU A 61 -11.72 11.08 19.10
N ARG A 62 -11.92 11.28 17.79
CA ARG A 62 -12.56 10.29 16.91
C ARG A 62 -11.61 9.57 15.97
N THR A 63 -10.37 10.04 15.86
CA THR A 63 -9.38 9.43 14.96
C THR A 63 -8.95 8.05 15.43
N LEU A 64 -8.79 7.16 14.47
CA LEU A 64 -8.30 5.81 14.71
C LEU A 64 -6.88 5.84 15.29
N PRO A 65 -6.58 4.98 16.30
CA PRO A 65 -5.26 4.92 16.95
C PRO A 65 -4.11 4.75 15.94
N GLU A 66 -4.33 3.95 14.90
CA GLU A 66 -3.33 3.63 13.89
C GLU A 66 -2.91 4.84 13.05
N LEU A 67 -3.81 5.82 12.86
CA LEU A 67 -3.47 7.04 12.14
C LEU A 67 -2.61 7.97 12.99
N ARG A 68 -2.76 7.94 14.31
CA ARG A 68 -1.99 8.78 15.24
C ARG A 68 -0.50 8.46 15.25
N GLU A 69 -0.12 7.25 14.84
CA GLU A 69 1.29 6.81 14.73
C GLU A 69 1.98 7.32 13.46
N LEU A 70 1.23 7.88 12.52
CA LEU A 70 1.79 8.39 11.26
C LEU A 70 2.46 9.75 11.47
N PRO A 71 3.68 9.97 10.95
CA PRO A 71 4.33 11.28 11.03
C PRO A 71 3.50 12.41 10.40
N SER A 72 2.80 12.13 9.30
CA SER A 72 1.89 13.06 8.64
C SER A 72 0.71 13.48 9.52
N PHE A 73 0.26 12.62 10.45
CA PHE A 73 -0.80 12.94 11.39
C PHE A 73 -0.39 14.03 12.38
N ALA A 74 0.82 13.96 12.92
CA ALA A 74 1.36 14.99 13.82
C ALA A 74 1.48 16.36 13.12
N MET A 75 1.86 16.36 11.83
CA MET A 75 1.92 17.60 11.04
C MET A 75 0.54 18.25 10.89
N ILE A 76 -0.52 17.47 10.69
CA ILE A 76 -1.90 17.99 10.63
C ILE A 76 -2.26 18.75 11.91
N GLY A 77 -1.98 18.16 13.07
CA GLY A 77 -2.28 18.79 14.37
C GLY A 77 -1.56 20.14 14.55
N ALA A 78 -0.27 20.17 14.22
CA ALA A 78 0.54 21.40 14.35
C ALA A 78 0.06 22.52 13.40
N GLU A 79 -0.20 22.19 12.12
CA GLU A 79 -0.65 23.20 11.16
C GLU A 79 -2.10 23.66 11.42
N HIS A 80 -2.97 22.78 11.88
CA HIS A 80 -4.32 23.11 12.28
C HIS A 80 -4.34 24.07 13.49
N GLU A 81 -3.58 23.76 14.54
CA GLU A 81 -3.42 24.66 15.69
C GLU A 81 -2.85 26.02 15.30
N ASN A 82 -1.83 26.04 14.43
CA ASN A 82 -1.23 27.25 13.91
C ASN A 82 -2.26 28.11 13.16
N GLN A 83 -3.12 27.51 12.33
CA GLN A 83 -4.14 28.23 11.59
C GLN A 83 -5.18 28.87 12.53
N HIS A 84 -5.65 28.16 13.55
CA HIS A 84 -6.55 28.71 14.56
C HIS A 84 -5.89 29.83 15.37
N ARG A 85 -4.61 29.74 15.68
CA ARG A 85 -3.85 30.79 16.37
C ARG A 85 -3.78 32.09 15.54
N ILE A 86 -3.56 31.97 14.23
CA ILE A 86 -3.57 33.11 13.31
C ILE A 86 -4.99 33.70 13.23
N ALA A 87 -6.02 32.85 13.06
CA ALA A 87 -7.41 33.27 13.02
C ALA A 87 -7.82 34.05 14.29
N ALA A 88 -7.50 33.51 15.47
CA ALA A 88 -7.81 34.18 16.75
C ALA A 88 -7.14 35.57 16.90
N ARG A 89 -5.95 35.76 16.33
CA ARG A 89 -5.29 37.08 16.27
C ARG A 89 -6.08 38.00 15.36
N LEU A 90 -6.41 37.60 14.14
CA LEU A 90 -7.17 38.40 13.18
C LEU A 90 -8.55 38.80 13.73
N VAL A 91 -9.25 37.90 14.37
CA VAL A 91 -10.55 38.19 14.98
C VAL A 91 -10.42 39.17 16.14
N ARG A 92 -9.37 39.08 16.98
CA ARG A 92 -9.12 40.05 18.05
C ARG A 92 -8.84 41.44 17.52
N ASP A 93 -8.03 41.54 16.45
CA ASP A 93 -7.71 42.85 15.83
C ASP A 93 -8.98 43.50 15.25
N LEU A 94 -9.84 42.69 14.57
CA LEU A 94 -11.13 43.16 14.07
C LEU A 94 -12.05 43.62 15.21
N ALA A 95 -12.14 42.85 16.31
CA ALA A 95 -12.97 43.23 17.47
C ALA A 95 -12.47 44.51 18.15
N ALA A 96 -11.18 44.79 18.06
CA ALA A 96 -10.57 46.04 18.52
C ALA A 96 -10.71 47.21 17.51
N GLY A 97 -11.38 47.00 16.38
CA GLY A 97 -11.55 48.02 15.32
C GLY A 97 -10.27 48.27 14.50
N LEU A 98 -9.29 47.39 14.58
CA LEU A 98 -8.05 47.48 13.81
C LEU A 98 -8.24 46.92 12.40
N PRO A 99 -7.62 47.53 11.38
CA PRO A 99 -7.74 47.02 10.02
C PRO A 99 -6.91 45.72 9.85
N VAL A 100 -7.48 44.74 9.16
CA VAL A 100 -6.75 43.51 8.78
C VAL A 100 -5.77 43.84 7.66
N GLY A 101 -4.48 43.78 7.97
CA GLY A 101 -3.42 44.04 7.00
C GLY A 101 -3.26 42.90 5.99
N ARG A 102 -2.78 43.22 4.78
CA ARG A 102 -2.54 42.24 3.71
C ARG A 102 -1.62 41.07 4.17
N MET A 103 -0.54 41.40 4.88
CA MET A 103 0.40 40.38 5.40
C MET A 103 -0.27 39.33 6.32
N ALA A 104 -1.26 39.79 7.10
CA ALA A 104 -1.96 38.87 8.00
C ALA A 104 -2.90 37.93 7.26
N ILE A 105 -3.44 38.34 6.10
CA ILE A 105 -4.21 37.48 5.19
C ILE A 105 -3.27 36.48 4.51
N GLU A 106 -2.13 36.93 3.99
CA GLU A 106 -1.12 36.07 3.37
C GLU A 106 -0.63 34.99 4.36
N GLU A 107 -0.40 35.34 5.64
CA GLU A 107 -0.02 34.36 6.68
C GLU A 107 -1.12 33.30 6.92
N LEU A 108 -2.40 33.68 6.85
CA LEU A 108 -3.52 32.74 6.96
C LEU A 108 -3.61 31.82 5.73
N GLU A 109 -3.38 32.36 4.54
CA GLU A 109 -3.34 31.59 3.29
C GLU A 109 -2.20 30.57 3.31
N ASP A 110 -0.98 31.00 3.68
CA ASP A 110 0.18 30.12 3.83
C ASP A 110 -0.08 28.98 4.85
N ALA A 111 -0.71 29.28 5.99
CA ALA A 111 -1.08 28.26 6.97
C ALA A 111 -2.14 27.31 6.43
N SER A 112 -3.09 27.81 5.62
CA SER A 112 -4.10 26.98 4.94
C SER A 112 -3.48 26.03 3.92
N GLU A 113 -2.49 26.50 3.16
CA GLU A 113 -1.76 25.67 2.22
C GLU A 113 -0.97 24.57 2.93
N ARG A 114 -0.24 24.90 4.00
CA ARG A 114 0.52 23.90 4.77
C ARG A 114 -0.39 22.82 5.34
N LEU A 115 -1.54 23.19 5.91
CA LEU A 115 -2.53 22.22 6.38
C LEU A 115 -3.06 21.34 5.23
N SER A 116 -3.35 21.95 4.08
CA SER A 116 -3.81 21.23 2.89
C SER A 116 -2.78 20.22 2.41
N TYR A 117 -1.49 20.55 2.41
CA TYR A 117 -0.40 19.62 2.10
C TYR A 117 -0.33 18.46 3.10
N ALA A 118 -0.44 18.74 4.40
CA ALA A 118 -0.42 17.70 5.43
C ALA A 118 -1.60 16.73 5.27
N LEU A 119 -2.80 17.24 4.98
CA LEU A 119 -4.01 16.44 4.69
C LEU A 119 -3.84 15.60 3.41
N TYR A 120 -3.24 16.17 2.36
CA TYR A 120 -2.93 15.44 1.14
C TYR A 120 -1.98 14.27 1.41
N PHE A 121 -0.92 14.47 2.20
CA PHE A 121 0.04 13.40 2.50
C PHE A 121 -0.60 12.24 3.26
N ILE A 122 -1.37 12.50 4.31
CA ILE A 122 -2.03 11.42 5.07
C ILE A 122 -3.07 10.68 4.22
N ARG A 123 -3.83 11.41 3.41
CA ARG A 123 -4.74 10.82 2.43
C ARG A 123 -4.01 9.85 1.52
N ARG A 124 -2.89 10.27 0.94
CA ARG A 124 -2.05 9.43 0.08
C ARG A 124 -1.48 8.21 0.82
N GLU A 125 -1.10 8.35 2.08
CA GLU A 125 -0.64 7.23 2.90
C GLU A 125 -1.77 6.19 3.12
N ILE A 126 -2.99 6.64 3.43
CA ILE A 126 -4.16 5.76 3.59
C ILE A 126 -4.53 5.09 2.26
N GLU A 127 -4.62 5.84 1.16
CA GLU A 127 -4.89 5.31 -0.17
C GLU A 127 -3.82 4.29 -0.59
N CYS A 128 -2.55 4.59 -0.37
CA CYS A 128 -1.46 3.66 -0.63
C CYS A 128 -1.57 2.39 0.21
N ALA A 129 -2.03 2.49 1.47
CA ALA A 129 -2.26 1.34 2.33
C ALA A 129 -3.45 0.51 1.86
N LEU A 130 -4.56 1.16 1.47
CA LEU A 130 -5.75 0.51 0.88
C LEU A 130 -5.40 -0.27 -0.39
N HIS A 131 -4.64 0.34 -1.30
CA HIS A 131 -4.24 -0.28 -2.57
C HIS A 131 -2.99 -1.15 -2.44
N SER A 132 -2.47 -1.38 -1.23
CA SER A 132 -1.29 -2.23 -1.00
C SER A 132 -1.61 -3.72 -1.04
N ARG A 133 -2.89 -4.09 -0.96
CA ARG A 133 -3.37 -5.47 -0.97
C ARG A 133 -4.21 -5.77 -2.19
N ASP A 134 -4.13 -7.03 -2.63
CA ASP A 134 -5.00 -7.57 -3.66
C ASP A 134 -6.37 -7.92 -3.05
N ALA A 135 -7.44 -7.43 -3.65
CA ALA A 135 -8.80 -7.55 -3.11
C ALA A 135 -9.30 -9.01 -3.02
N LEU A 136 -8.79 -9.91 -3.87
CA LEU A 136 -9.20 -11.31 -3.86
C LEU A 136 -8.41 -12.13 -2.85
N THR A 137 -7.08 -12.01 -2.87
CA THR A 137 -6.17 -12.96 -2.19
C THR A 137 -5.57 -12.43 -0.90
N ASP A 138 -5.71 -11.14 -0.63
CA ASP A 138 -5.01 -10.43 0.45
C ASP A 138 -3.47 -10.49 0.36
N ALA A 139 -2.90 -10.95 -0.74
CA ALA A 139 -1.50 -10.75 -1.06
C ALA A 139 -1.19 -9.26 -1.22
N HIS A 140 0.07 -8.85 -1.11
CA HIS A 140 0.41 -7.48 -1.50
C HIS A 140 0.11 -7.25 -2.98
N SER A 141 -0.33 -6.05 -3.35
CA SER A 141 -0.64 -5.70 -4.73
C SER A 141 0.63 -5.55 -5.59
N SER A 142 0.47 -5.58 -6.91
CA SER A 142 1.57 -5.31 -7.85
C SER A 142 2.18 -3.91 -7.68
N GLY A 143 1.38 -2.90 -7.34
CA GLY A 143 1.88 -1.55 -7.02
C GLY A 143 2.75 -1.52 -5.76
N ALA A 144 2.36 -2.26 -4.72
CA ALA A 144 3.17 -2.43 -3.52
C ALA A 144 4.47 -3.20 -3.81
N MET A 145 4.43 -4.18 -4.72
CA MET A 145 5.60 -4.94 -5.17
C MET A 145 6.69 -4.05 -5.77
N VAL A 146 6.32 -3.18 -6.70
CA VAL A 146 7.30 -2.29 -7.37
C VAL A 146 8.02 -1.39 -6.38
N ARG A 147 7.29 -0.82 -5.41
CA ARG A 147 7.89 0.01 -4.35
C ARG A 147 8.84 -0.81 -3.47
N ASP A 148 8.38 -1.95 -2.97
CA ASP A 148 9.14 -2.84 -2.09
C ASP A 148 10.43 -3.35 -2.77
N LEU A 149 10.37 -3.71 -4.04
CA LEU A 149 11.54 -4.18 -4.78
C LEU A 149 12.56 -3.06 -5.03
N ARG A 150 12.12 -1.82 -5.28
CA ARG A 150 13.04 -0.67 -5.39
C ARG A 150 13.76 -0.39 -4.07
N GLU A 151 13.05 -0.43 -2.95
CA GLU A 151 13.63 -0.27 -1.62
C GLU A 151 14.68 -1.37 -1.34
N TRP A 152 14.33 -2.63 -1.58
CA TRP A 152 15.23 -3.75 -1.37
C TRP A 152 16.42 -3.77 -2.34
N HIS A 153 16.22 -3.36 -3.57
CA HIS A 153 17.30 -3.20 -4.54
C HIS A 153 18.35 -2.16 -4.08
N ALA A 154 17.89 -1.04 -3.53
CA ALA A 154 18.79 -0.05 -2.94
C ALA A 154 19.53 -0.60 -1.72
N LEU A 155 18.86 -1.39 -0.86
CA LEU A 155 19.45 -2.04 0.30
C LEU A 155 20.43 -3.15 -0.08
N ALA A 156 20.17 -3.91 -1.16
CA ALA A 156 21.00 -5.02 -1.62
C ALA A 156 22.42 -4.62 -2.04
N ARG A 157 22.65 -3.32 -2.27
CA ARG A 157 24.01 -2.75 -2.49
C ARG A 157 24.84 -2.72 -1.21
N GLN A 158 24.22 -2.86 -0.05
CA GLN A 158 24.93 -2.87 1.23
C GLN A 158 25.40 -4.30 1.57
N PRO A 159 26.62 -4.47 2.11
CA PRO A 159 27.11 -5.77 2.53
C PRO A 159 26.16 -6.50 3.47
N GLY A 160 25.91 -7.78 3.20
CA GLY A 160 25.02 -8.62 4.03
C GLY A 160 23.51 -8.40 3.84
N ARG A 161 23.09 -7.55 2.89
CA ARG A 161 21.69 -7.27 2.57
C ARG A 161 21.22 -8.02 1.32
N GLN A 162 21.48 -9.31 1.26
CA GLN A 162 21.03 -10.15 0.15
C GLN A 162 19.52 -10.32 0.13
N CYS A 163 18.95 -10.51 -1.05
CA CYS A 163 17.54 -10.73 -1.26
C CYS A 163 17.30 -11.68 -2.43
N CYS A 164 16.49 -12.73 -2.21
CA CYS A 164 16.00 -13.60 -3.27
C CYS A 164 14.57 -13.23 -3.66
N ILE A 165 14.26 -13.40 -4.92
CA ILE A 165 12.89 -13.35 -5.43
C ILE A 165 12.54 -14.68 -6.09
N ALA A 166 11.27 -15.08 -5.95
CA ALA A 166 10.73 -16.22 -6.68
C ALA A 166 9.42 -15.81 -7.33
N LEU A 167 9.28 -16.07 -8.62
CA LEU A 167 7.99 -16.06 -9.30
C LEU A 167 7.36 -17.44 -9.14
N MET A 168 6.12 -17.45 -8.69
CA MET A 168 5.26 -18.62 -8.56
C MET A 168 4.08 -18.47 -9.51
N GLU A 169 3.68 -19.53 -10.14
CA GLU A 169 2.41 -19.63 -10.84
C GLU A 169 1.70 -20.91 -10.43
N LEU A 170 0.42 -20.79 -10.10
CA LEU A 170 -0.42 -21.94 -9.85
C LEU A 170 -0.63 -22.72 -11.14
N ASP A 171 -0.41 -24.01 -11.09
CA ASP A 171 -0.52 -24.89 -12.24
C ASP A 171 -2.01 -25.13 -12.56
N ASP A 172 -2.33 -25.15 -13.84
CA ASP A 172 -3.60 -25.60 -14.42
C ASP A 172 -4.87 -24.86 -13.92
N VAL A 173 -4.73 -23.63 -13.38
CA VAL A 173 -5.89 -22.82 -12.91
C VAL A 173 -6.91 -22.56 -14.00
N ARG A 174 -6.49 -22.48 -15.28
CA ARG A 174 -7.41 -22.30 -16.41
C ARG A 174 -8.30 -23.54 -16.59
N GLU A 175 -7.75 -24.73 -16.43
CA GLU A 175 -8.48 -26.01 -16.49
C GLU A 175 -9.44 -26.14 -15.30
N ILE A 176 -8.98 -25.77 -14.10
CA ILE A 176 -9.84 -25.70 -12.90
C ILE A 176 -11.02 -24.74 -13.14
N ASN A 177 -10.78 -23.54 -13.70
CA ASN A 177 -11.84 -22.61 -14.03
C ASN A 177 -12.83 -23.15 -15.08
N ALA A 178 -12.31 -23.82 -16.09
CA ALA A 178 -13.15 -24.40 -17.15
C ALA A 178 -14.01 -25.56 -16.67
N THR A 179 -13.49 -26.38 -15.73
CA THR A 179 -14.17 -27.57 -15.23
C THR A 179 -15.08 -27.25 -14.05
N HIS A 180 -14.64 -26.42 -13.10
CA HIS A 180 -15.30 -26.20 -11.81
C HIS A 180 -15.81 -24.75 -11.63
N GLY A 181 -15.58 -23.88 -12.59
CA GLY A 181 -16.01 -22.48 -12.55
C GLY A 181 -15.02 -21.54 -11.86
N TYR A 182 -15.18 -20.24 -12.17
CA TYR A 182 -14.27 -19.18 -11.70
C TYR A 182 -14.24 -19.01 -10.17
N SER A 183 -15.34 -19.34 -9.47
CA SER A 183 -15.41 -19.26 -8.00
C SER A 183 -14.44 -20.25 -7.34
N VAL A 184 -14.32 -21.46 -7.92
CA VAL A 184 -13.39 -22.48 -7.43
C VAL A 184 -11.94 -22.07 -7.68
N GLY A 185 -11.62 -21.58 -8.87
CA GLY A 185 -10.28 -21.06 -9.15
C GLY A 185 -9.90 -19.86 -8.27
N ALA A 186 -10.85 -18.97 -7.98
CA ALA A 186 -10.63 -17.88 -7.03
C ALA A 186 -10.31 -18.41 -5.62
N GLN A 187 -11.00 -19.45 -5.18
CA GLN A 187 -10.76 -20.08 -3.87
C GLN A 187 -9.38 -20.77 -3.80
N VAL A 188 -8.94 -21.38 -4.91
CA VAL A 188 -7.58 -21.92 -5.06
C VAL A 188 -6.52 -20.82 -4.87
N LEU A 189 -6.69 -19.67 -5.53
CA LEU A 189 -5.78 -18.53 -5.37
C LEU A 189 -5.70 -18.05 -3.92
N VAL A 190 -6.85 -17.87 -3.27
CA VAL A 190 -6.93 -17.44 -1.85
C VAL A 190 -6.24 -18.44 -0.93
N THR A 191 -6.52 -19.73 -1.12
CA THR A 191 -5.94 -20.80 -0.29
C THR A 191 -4.44 -20.90 -0.47
N ALA A 192 -3.94 -20.81 -1.71
CA ALA A 192 -2.51 -20.81 -2.01
C ALA A 192 -1.77 -19.68 -1.28
N VAL A 193 -2.31 -18.46 -1.33
CA VAL A 193 -1.70 -17.31 -0.64
C VAL A 193 -1.70 -17.50 0.88
N LYS A 194 -2.77 -18.02 1.48
CA LYS A 194 -2.82 -18.34 2.91
C LYS A 194 -1.76 -19.36 3.31
N ILE A 195 -1.59 -20.44 2.52
CA ILE A 195 -0.56 -21.45 2.75
C ILE A 195 0.83 -20.81 2.69
N ILE A 196 1.10 -20.02 1.64
CA ILE A 196 2.39 -19.36 1.47
C ILE A 196 2.67 -18.42 2.64
N ALA A 197 1.73 -17.54 2.97
CA ALA A 197 1.89 -16.57 4.05
C ALA A 197 2.16 -17.22 5.41
N ALA A 198 1.52 -18.38 5.69
CA ALA A 198 1.76 -19.12 6.92
C ALA A 198 3.17 -19.75 7.02
N HIS A 199 3.85 -19.92 5.88
CA HIS A 199 5.21 -20.48 5.83
C HIS A 199 6.31 -19.43 5.62
N LEU A 200 5.96 -18.16 5.46
CA LEU A 200 6.89 -17.05 5.33
C LEU A 200 7.19 -16.40 6.69
N ARG A 201 8.38 -15.80 6.80
CA ARG A 201 8.74 -14.96 7.95
C ARG A 201 8.06 -13.60 7.84
N LEU A 202 7.97 -12.87 8.93
CA LEU A 202 7.39 -11.54 8.96
C LEU A 202 8.09 -10.53 8.02
N SER A 203 9.38 -10.73 7.79
CA SER A 203 10.20 -9.93 6.87
C SER A 203 10.01 -10.29 5.40
N ASP A 204 9.49 -11.49 5.10
CA ASP A 204 9.24 -11.94 3.74
C ASP A 204 7.87 -11.45 3.27
N LYS A 205 7.68 -11.34 1.95
CA LYS A 205 6.41 -10.88 1.40
C LYS A 205 5.99 -11.70 0.20
N VAL A 206 4.67 -11.84 0.03
CA VAL A 206 4.05 -12.36 -1.18
C VAL A 206 3.21 -11.26 -1.84
N PHE A 207 3.39 -11.08 -3.14
CA PHE A 207 2.71 -10.09 -3.97
C PHE A 207 1.94 -10.80 -5.07
N ARG A 208 0.74 -10.32 -5.39
CA ARG A 208 0.05 -10.75 -6.59
C ARG A 208 0.66 -10.03 -7.79
N TYR A 209 1.30 -10.79 -8.67
CA TYR A 209 1.98 -10.25 -9.84
C TYR A 209 1.00 -10.02 -10.98
N ASP A 210 0.32 -11.09 -11.42
CA ASP A 210 -0.70 -11.06 -12.47
C ASP A 210 -1.51 -12.37 -12.45
N GLY A 211 -2.83 -12.30 -12.58
CA GLY A 211 -3.70 -13.48 -12.68
C GLY A 211 -3.43 -14.53 -11.60
N SER A 212 -2.84 -15.66 -11.98
CA SER A 212 -2.41 -16.75 -11.11
C SER A 212 -0.92 -16.72 -10.73
N LYS A 213 -0.20 -15.64 -11.10
CA LYS A 213 1.21 -15.45 -10.78
C LYS A 213 1.39 -14.62 -9.51
N PHE A 214 2.34 -15.02 -8.70
CA PHE A 214 2.73 -14.35 -7.46
C PHE A 214 4.24 -14.18 -7.40
N LEU A 215 4.70 -13.04 -6.88
CA LEU A 215 6.10 -12.83 -6.57
C LEU A 215 6.30 -12.98 -5.06
N ILE A 216 7.27 -13.79 -4.67
CA ILE A 216 7.68 -13.99 -3.29
C ILE A 216 9.05 -13.36 -3.12
N ARG A 217 9.18 -12.44 -2.16
CA ARG A 217 10.45 -11.83 -1.80
C ARG A 217 10.94 -12.37 -0.45
N LEU A 218 12.15 -12.90 -0.43
CA LEU A 218 12.84 -13.44 0.73
C LEU A 218 13.95 -12.48 1.18
N SER A 219 13.75 -11.83 2.32
CA SER A 219 14.68 -10.83 2.87
C SER A 219 15.90 -11.47 3.52
N GLY A 220 17.07 -10.83 3.38
CA GLY A 220 18.30 -11.30 4.02
C GLY A 220 18.67 -12.74 3.65
N THR A 221 18.38 -13.14 2.41
CA THR A 221 18.47 -14.52 1.97
C THR A 221 19.13 -14.59 0.60
N ASP A 222 20.17 -15.38 0.47
CA ASP A 222 20.79 -15.72 -0.83
C ASP A 222 20.09 -16.92 -1.49
N LEU A 223 20.58 -17.32 -2.68
CA LEU A 223 19.96 -18.40 -3.46
C LEU A 223 19.97 -19.76 -2.73
N VAL A 224 20.99 -20.07 -1.92
CA VAL A 224 21.10 -21.40 -1.31
C VAL A 224 20.03 -21.64 -0.24
N PRO A 225 19.90 -20.80 0.81
CA PRO A 225 18.78 -20.89 1.74
C PRO A 225 17.44 -20.54 1.08
N GLY A 226 17.40 -19.63 0.10
CA GLY A 226 16.19 -19.30 -0.66
C GLY A 226 15.56 -20.52 -1.34
N LYS A 227 16.37 -21.37 -1.97
CA LYS A 227 15.92 -22.65 -2.55
C LYS A 227 15.25 -23.56 -1.53
N LYS A 228 15.77 -23.62 -0.30
CA LYS A 228 15.15 -24.43 0.77
C LYS A 228 13.77 -23.90 1.16
N VAL A 229 13.63 -22.58 1.26
CA VAL A 229 12.35 -21.94 1.55
C VAL A 229 11.35 -22.23 0.42
N ILE A 230 11.72 -21.97 -0.84
CA ILE A 230 10.80 -22.17 -1.98
C ILE A 230 10.44 -23.66 -2.15
N ARG A 231 11.35 -24.59 -1.89
CA ARG A 231 11.02 -26.03 -1.90
C ARG A 231 9.94 -26.35 -0.86
N ARG A 232 10.08 -25.83 0.36
CA ARG A 232 9.09 -26.02 1.43
C ARG A 232 7.72 -25.41 1.04
N LEU A 233 7.72 -24.21 0.41
CA LEU A 233 6.49 -23.60 -0.08
C LEU A 233 5.81 -24.44 -1.17
N ARG A 234 6.58 -24.96 -2.13
CA ARG A 234 6.08 -25.84 -3.17
C ARG A 234 5.40 -27.10 -2.57
N GLU A 235 6.07 -27.73 -1.61
CA GLU A 235 5.56 -28.91 -0.92
C GLU A 235 4.30 -28.58 -0.12
N ALA A 236 4.29 -27.46 0.63
CA ALA A 236 3.13 -27.02 1.38
C ALA A 236 1.93 -26.72 0.47
N VAL A 237 2.15 -26.06 -0.67
CA VAL A 237 1.10 -25.81 -1.68
C VAL A 237 0.56 -27.11 -2.26
N ALA A 238 1.44 -28.02 -2.68
CA ALA A 238 1.04 -29.30 -3.26
C ALA A 238 0.24 -30.17 -2.27
N HIS A 239 0.55 -30.13 -0.97
CA HIS A 239 -0.20 -30.89 0.05
C HIS A 239 -1.47 -30.15 0.50
N GLY A 240 -1.44 -28.83 0.58
CA GLY A 240 -2.52 -28.03 1.15
C GLY A 240 -3.60 -27.60 0.16
N LEU A 241 -3.33 -27.66 -1.16
CA LEU A 241 -4.31 -27.34 -2.21
C LEU A 241 -5.05 -28.61 -2.67
N THR A 242 -5.50 -29.39 -1.72
CA THR A 242 -6.54 -30.39 -1.97
C THR A 242 -7.87 -29.74 -1.61
N SER A 243 -8.74 -29.53 -2.55
CA SER A 243 -10.05 -28.93 -2.33
C SER A 243 -11.13 -29.83 -2.92
N VAL A 244 -12.32 -29.78 -2.33
CA VAL A 244 -13.50 -30.45 -2.86
C VAL A 244 -14.36 -29.37 -3.51
N ALA A 245 -14.61 -29.48 -4.80
CA ALA A 245 -15.52 -28.61 -5.51
C ALA A 245 -16.96 -28.77 -5.01
N ALA A 246 -17.84 -27.81 -5.34
CA ALA A 246 -19.24 -27.84 -4.92
C ALA A 246 -20.04 -29.10 -5.40
N ASP A 247 -19.53 -29.76 -6.43
CA ASP A 247 -20.03 -31.02 -6.98
C ASP A 247 -19.52 -32.27 -6.24
N GLY A 248 -18.69 -32.10 -5.18
CA GLY A 248 -18.11 -33.20 -4.41
C GLY A 248 -16.84 -33.81 -5.03
N VAL A 249 -16.35 -33.29 -6.14
CA VAL A 249 -15.13 -33.79 -6.80
C VAL A 249 -13.89 -33.15 -6.14
N ALA A 250 -12.98 -34.01 -5.67
CA ALA A 250 -11.69 -33.55 -5.15
C ALA A 250 -10.74 -33.22 -6.31
N PHE A 251 -10.12 -32.07 -6.24
CA PHE A 251 -9.06 -31.66 -7.17
C PHE A 251 -7.79 -31.27 -6.41
N HIS A 252 -6.66 -31.49 -7.07
CA HIS A 252 -5.35 -31.11 -6.57
C HIS A 252 -4.80 -29.99 -7.47
N ALA A 253 -4.36 -28.90 -6.84
CA ALA A 253 -3.62 -27.87 -7.54
C ALA A 253 -2.19 -27.84 -7.02
N THR A 254 -1.24 -27.58 -7.91
CA THR A 254 0.18 -27.42 -7.59
C THR A 254 0.66 -26.05 -8.03
N ALA A 255 1.91 -25.74 -7.74
CA ALA A 255 2.54 -24.52 -8.21
C ALA A 255 3.96 -24.78 -8.74
N SER A 256 4.32 -24.06 -9.78
CA SER A 256 5.67 -24.02 -10.33
C SER A 256 6.37 -22.73 -9.91
N PHE A 257 7.68 -22.80 -9.71
CA PHE A 257 8.49 -21.70 -9.19
C PHE A 257 9.75 -21.48 -10.01
N GLY A 258 10.04 -20.19 -10.31
CA GLY A 258 11.33 -19.75 -10.80
C GLY A 258 11.98 -18.84 -9.75
N ILE A 259 13.22 -19.10 -9.38
CA ILE A 259 13.95 -18.34 -8.36
C ILE A 259 15.17 -17.65 -8.95
N ALA A 260 15.37 -16.38 -8.58
CA ALA A 260 16.53 -15.58 -8.92
C ALA A 260 17.01 -14.74 -7.73
N GLN A 261 18.29 -14.32 -7.74
CA GLN A 261 18.79 -13.30 -6.83
C GLN A 261 18.26 -11.93 -7.27
N LEU A 262 17.88 -11.07 -6.32
CA LEU A 262 17.68 -9.65 -6.60
C LEU A 262 19.07 -9.02 -6.75
N ASP A 263 19.48 -8.83 -7.99
CA ASP A 263 20.81 -8.36 -8.35
C ASP A 263 20.88 -6.83 -8.22
N PRO A 264 21.75 -6.28 -7.35
CA PRO A 264 21.87 -4.84 -7.18
C PRO A 264 22.49 -4.10 -8.38
N GLU A 265 23.14 -4.83 -9.30
CA GLU A 265 23.83 -4.24 -10.44
C GLU A 265 22.94 -4.06 -11.67
N VAL A 266 21.75 -4.66 -11.66
CA VAL A 266 20.78 -4.56 -12.76
C VAL A 266 19.45 -3.99 -12.29
N ASN A 267 18.61 -3.54 -13.22
CA ASN A 267 17.27 -3.08 -12.87
C ASN A 267 16.47 -4.21 -12.17
N PRO A 268 15.72 -3.91 -11.09
CA PRO A 268 14.87 -4.91 -10.42
C PRO A 268 13.96 -5.71 -11.36
N LEU A 269 13.48 -5.11 -12.44
CA LEU A 269 12.67 -5.79 -13.44
C LEU A 269 13.44 -6.90 -14.16
N GLU A 270 14.74 -6.71 -14.40
CA GLU A 270 15.58 -7.77 -14.98
C GLU A 270 15.71 -8.97 -14.05
N SER A 271 15.81 -8.74 -12.74
CA SER A 271 15.81 -9.84 -11.77
C SER A 271 14.47 -10.60 -11.76
N ILE A 272 13.34 -9.91 -11.99
CA ILE A 272 12.03 -10.54 -12.17
C ILE A 272 12.02 -11.36 -13.48
N ASP A 273 12.53 -10.81 -14.58
CA ASP A 273 12.62 -11.50 -15.87
C ASP A 273 13.45 -12.79 -15.76
N ARG A 274 14.54 -12.75 -15.02
CA ARG A 274 15.36 -13.93 -14.71
C ARG A 274 14.54 -15.00 -13.95
N ALA A 275 13.75 -14.59 -12.97
CA ALA A 275 12.87 -15.51 -12.25
C ALA A 275 11.75 -16.07 -13.16
N ASP A 276 11.20 -15.28 -14.08
CA ASP A 276 10.15 -15.74 -15.02
C ASP A 276 10.70 -16.72 -16.07
N GLN A 277 11.93 -16.51 -16.55
CA GLN A 277 12.62 -17.48 -17.41
C GLN A 277 12.76 -18.84 -16.71
N ALA A 278 13.20 -18.83 -15.46
CA ALA A 278 13.29 -20.05 -14.66
C ALA A 278 11.92 -20.71 -14.41
N LEU A 279 10.87 -19.91 -14.16
CA LEU A 279 9.50 -20.37 -14.02
C LEU A 279 8.98 -21.04 -15.30
N THR A 280 9.25 -20.43 -16.44
CA THR A 280 8.87 -20.99 -17.75
C THR A 280 9.48 -22.36 -17.97
N LEU A 281 10.76 -22.54 -17.63
CA LEU A 281 11.42 -23.85 -17.68
C LEU A 281 10.83 -24.83 -16.66
N ALA A 282 10.47 -24.37 -15.47
CA ALA A 282 9.83 -25.23 -14.47
C ALA A 282 8.50 -25.80 -15.01
N LYS A 283 7.70 -24.97 -15.67
CA LYS A 283 6.44 -25.40 -16.30
C LYS A 283 6.66 -26.35 -17.48
N ALA A 284 7.62 -26.03 -18.35
CA ALA A 284 7.96 -26.87 -19.49
C ALA A 284 8.50 -28.26 -19.08
N ALA A 285 9.23 -28.32 -17.96
CA ALA A 285 9.80 -29.56 -17.45
C ALA A 285 8.77 -30.47 -16.74
N GLY A 286 7.48 -30.10 -16.66
CA GLY A 286 6.39 -30.93 -16.13
C GLY A 286 5.75 -30.40 -14.84
N ARG A 287 5.81 -29.09 -14.60
CA ARG A 287 5.14 -28.40 -13.47
C ARG A 287 5.52 -28.91 -12.07
N ASN A 288 4.85 -28.42 -11.03
CA ASN A 288 5.07 -28.78 -9.61
C ASN A 288 6.57 -28.86 -9.25
N ARG A 289 7.36 -27.87 -9.68
CA ARG A 289 8.80 -27.84 -9.45
C ARG A 289 9.34 -26.44 -9.33
N MET A 290 10.58 -26.36 -8.88
CA MET A 290 11.32 -25.11 -8.77
C MET A 290 12.57 -25.20 -9.66
N ILE A 291 12.80 -24.17 -10.45
CA ILE A 291 14.08 -23.98 -11.18
C ILE A 291 14.72 -22.68 -10.70
N THR A 292 16.05 -22.72 -10.53
CA THR A 292 16.84 -21.54 -10.23
C THR A 292 17.36 -20.99 -11.54
N TRP A 293 17.23 -19.68 -11.70
CA TRP A 293 17.82 -18.99 -12.83
C TRP A 293 19.36 -19.13 -12.79
N ASP A 294 19.94 -19.38 -13.94
CA ASP A 294 21.37 -19.48 -14.19
C ASP A 294 21.64 -18.75 -15.53
N PRO A 295 22.77 -18.02 -15.69
CA PRO A 295 23.12 -17.34 -16.94
C PRO A 295 23.12 -18.23 -18.19
N SER A 296 23.25 -19.54 -18.05
CA SER A 296 23.14 -20.48 -19.17
C SER A 296 21.72 -20.69 -19.70
N ILE A 297 20.72 -20.22 -18.96
CA ILE A 297 19.31 -20.26 -19.38
C ILE A 297 19.09 -19.22 -20.49
N THR A 298 19.20 -19.66 -21.74
CA THR A 298 18.81 -18.87 -22.92
C THR A 298 17.39 -19.21 -23.29
N THR A 299 16.44 -18.33 -22.96
CA THR A 299 15.05 -18.47 -23.42
C THR A 299 14.75 -17.44 -24.51
N GLY A 300 14.35 -17.90 -25.69
CA GLY A 300 13.86 -17.07 -26.79
C GLY A 300 12.50 -16.40 -26.55
N VAL A 301 12.03 -16.35 -25.30
CA VAL A 301 10.72 -15.78 -24.94
C VAL A 301 10.91 -14.31 -24.54
N ARG A 302 10.65 -13.42 -25.46
CA ARG A 302 10.45 -11.99 -25.13
C ARG A 302 9.18 -11.86 -24.29
N LEU A 303 9.35 -11.50 -23.01
CA LEU A 303 8.26 -11.13 -22.13
C LEU A 303 7.51 -9.91 -22.70
N ARG A 304 6.17 -9.97 -22.67
CA ARG A 304 5.36 -8.77 -22.86
C ARG A 304 5.78 -7.78 -21.76
N ARG A 305 6.38 -6.67 -22.14
CA ARG A 305 6.59 -5.52 -21.27
C ARG A 305 5.24 -5.16 -20.65
N LEU A 306 5.14 -5.15 -19.34
CA LEU A 306 4.14 -4.36 -18.66
C LEU A 306 4.47 -2.91 -19.00
N GLU A 307 3.73 -2.34 -19.94
CA GLU A 307 3.68 -0.90 -20.12
C GLU A 307 3.07 -0.35 -18.82
N VAL A 308 3.95 0.08 -17.95
CA VAL A 308 3.60 1.02 -16.89
C VAL A 308 3.21 2.28 -17.65
N LYS A 309 1.91 2.49 -17.85
CA LYS A 309 1.41 3.78 -18.32
C LYS A 309 1.93 4.81 -17.33
N ASP A 310 2.84 5.63 -17.81
CA ASP A 310 3.28 6.83 -17.14
C ASP A 310 2.05 7.63 -16.75
N VAL A 311 1.81 7.75 -15.47
CA VAL A 311 0.93 8.78 -14.93
C VAL A 311 1.77 10.04 -14.90
N GLN A 312 1.93 10.64 -16.07
CA GLN A 312 2.23 12.05 -16.24
C GLN A 312 0.94 12.71 -16.74
N SER A 313 0.21 13.30 -15.81
CA SER A 313 -0.61 14.52 -16.00
C SER A 313 -1.06 14.97 -14.61
#